data_f25823961cd7251930ccb6fa2f420e44
#
_entry.id   f25823961cd7251930ccb6fa2f420e44
#
_cell.length_a   1.000
_cell.length_b   1.000
_cell.length_c   1.000
_cell.angle_alpha   90.00
_cell.angle_beta   90.00
_cell.angle_gamma   90.00
#
_symmetry.space_group_name_H-M   'P 1'
#
loop_
_entity.id
_entity.type
_entity.pdbx_description
1 polymer ?
#
loop_
_entity_poly.entity_id
_entity_poly.type
_entity_poly.pdbx_seq_one_letter_code
_entity_poly.pdbx_strand_id
1 'polypeptide(L)'
;MSSFSGHPLFDTAENLEDQGDFHRHPSIPEFFQNLSIPEELLRADYEITRKFLLKYSDVQGTFVRFRSEVQRFLNYLWVTSKRTLSQTDSDVMTAYFKTLTMPPKSWISKGIYSAFQDRQGLRLPNAQWRPFAIRSKLEKTEGTIHYAITQASLNASKTALQTFFKYLLIQDYIQKNPMIGMRKRDQKVQTINDVDSETDVRRLSDIQWAYLLESLLLAAEENRKYERHLFVVVTMKSLFLRVSELGPRQRQNGSTRTPVFGDFKRKFVQGEEYWAYYVFSKGDKDRTITLPDEYLPYLQRWREHLGCLTAMPVQGDNHPILPSAKGGALSKRQVQRVYEQAIMLTVERLDAEGRTEEARQLESIRTETHYLRHTGASQAIEAGADIRHISEELGHASAAFTESVYVNSDQAMRRFAGRKRRV
;
A
#
# COMPACT_ATOMS: atom_id res chain seq x y z
N MET A 1 25.64 24.03 -7.08
CA MET A 1 24.44 23.29 -6.62
C MET A 1 24.45 23.37 -5.10
N SER A 2 23.37 23.87 -4.46
CA SER A 2 23.30 23.89 -3.01
C SER A 2 23.34 22.45 -2.49
N SER A 3 24.24 22.17 -1.53
CA SER A 3 24.33 20.87 -0.86
C SER A 3 23.04 20.61 -0.07
N PHE A 4 22.68 19.34 0.12
CA PHE A 4 21.60 18.96 1.03
C PHE A 4 22.03 19.27 2.47
N SER A 5 21.22 20.08 3.16
CA SER A 5 21.51 20.56 4.52
C SER A 5 20.66 19.85 5.60
N GLY A 6 19.81 18.87 5.21
CA GLY A 6 19.03 18.09 6.16
C GLY A 6 19.74 16.83 6.64
N HIS A 7 19.14 16.14 7.60
CA HIS A 7 19.71 14.95 8.24
C HIS A 7 18.60 13.89 8.51
N PRO A 8 18.88 12.57 8.39
CA PRO A 8 17.96 11.56 8.91
C PRO A 8 17.91 11.65 10.44
N LEU A 9 16.70 11.65 11.00
CA LEU A 9 16.48 11.89 12.43
C LEU A 9 16.06 10.61 13.19
N PHE A 10 15.24 9.75 12.58
CA PHE A 10 14.64 8.59 13.24
C PHE A 10 14.97 7.31 12.48
N ASP A 11 15.41 6.30 13.21
CA ASP A 11 15.79 4.99 12.67
C ASP A 11 14.57 4.04 12.55
N THR A 12 14.80 2.75 12.38
CA THR A 12 13.76 1.71 12.38
C THR A 12 13.12 1.59 13.76
N ALA A 13 11.94 0.96 13.84
CA ALA A 13 11.24 0.75 15.12
C ALA A 13 12.13 0.04 16.15
N GLU A 14 12.91 -0.94 15.70
CA GLU A 14 13.82 -1.74 16.54
C GLU A 14 14.95 -0.91 17.18
N ASN A 15 15.45 0.11 16.47
CA ASN A 15 16.54 0.96 16.96
C ASN A 15 16.06 2.25 17.63
N LEU A 16 14.76 2.56 17.55
CA LEU A 16 14.22 3.86 18.00
C LEU A 16 14.20 3.98 19.52
N GLU A 17 14.03 2.89 20.26
CA GLU A 17 14.05 2.88 21.72
C GLU A 17 15.41 3.35 22.24
N ASP A 18 16.48 2.79 21.69
CA ASP A 18 17.87 3.08 22.06
C ASP A 18 18.40 4.40 21.47
N GLN A 19 17.57 5.11 20.68
CA GLN A 19 18.00 6.33 20.01
C GLN A 19 17.91 7.57 20.87
N GLY A 20 17.37 7.47 22.10
CA GLY A 20 17.15 8.63 22.97
C GLY A 20 18.42 9.28 23.52
N ASP A 21 19.46 8.51 23.80
CA ASP A 21 20.74 8.98 24.32
C ASP A 21 21.77 9.31 23.22
N PHE A 22 21.42 9.03 21.93
CA PHE A 22 22.26 9.21 20.75
C PHE A 22 23.56 8.38 20.72
N HIS A 23 23.79 7.49 21.67
CA HIS A 23 25.04 6.74 21.77
C HIS A 23 25.40 6.03 20.46
N ARG A 24 24.43 5.40 19.82
CA ARG A 24 24.62 4.76 18.52
C ARG A 24 24.42 5.71 17.32
N HIS A 25 23.94 6.93 17.52
CA HIS A 25 23.58 7.92 16.49
C HIS A 25 24.29 9.26 16.70
N PRO A 26 25.63 9.30 16.78
CA PRO A 26 26.39 10.52 17.15
C PRO A 26 26.20 11.68 16.18
N SER A 27 25.86 11.40 14.93
CA SER A 27 25.60 12.42 13.91
C SER A 27 24.35 13.27 14.14
N ILE A 28 23.40 12.85 15.00
CA ILE A 28 22.20 13.63 15.28
C ILE A 28 22.51 14.84 16.14
N PRO A 29 23.18 14.72 17.33
CA PRO A 29 23.59 15.90 18.08
C PRO A 29 24.56 16.79 17.31
N GLU A 30 25.47 16.26 16.51
CA GLU A 30 26.32 17.04 15.62
C GLU A 30 25.49 17.87 14.63
N PHE A 31 24.41 17.32 14.09
CA PHE A 31 23.49 18.06 13.23
C PHE A 31 22.78 19.18 13.99
N PHE A 32 22.35 18.97 15.23
CA PHE A 32 21.72 20.02 16.05
C PHE A 32 22.65 21.22 16.27
N GLN A 33 23.93 20.96 16.55
CA GLN A 33 24.93 22.03 16.75
C GLN A 33 25.15 22.89 15.50
N ASN A 34 24.88 22.36 14.30
CA ASN A 34 25.02 23.10 13.06
C ASN A 34 23.77 23.91 12.66
N LEU A 35 22.70 23.87 13.48
CA LEU A 35 21.47 24.64 13.24
C LEU A 35 21.47 25.96 14.01
N SER A 36 20.71 26.93 13.51
CA SER A 36 20.57 28.27 14.13
C SER A 36 19.58 28.31 15.29
N ILE A 37 18.99 27.18 15.68
CA ILE A 37 18.04 27.05 16.79
C ILE A 37 18.80 26.52 18.00
N PRO A 38 18.51 27.00 19.24
CA PRO A 38 19.12 26.46 20.45
C PRO A 38 18.97 24.93 20.55
N GLU A 39 20.06 24.24 20.85
CA GLU A 39 20.10 22.77 20.88
C GLU A 39 19.07 22.17 21.83
N GLU A 40 18.82 22.81 22.97
CA GLU A 40 17.84 22.37 23.96
C GLU A 40 16.42 22.26 23.35
N LEU A 41 16.03 23.23 22.52
CA LEU A 41 14.74 23.23 21.84
C LEU A 41 14.65 22.17 20.76
N LEU A 42 15.74 21.94 20.02
CA LEU A 42 15.82 20.86 19.02
C LEU A 42 15.74 19.50 19.68
N ARG A 43 16.41 19.30 20.83
CA ARG A 43 16.33 18.06 21.61
C ARG A 43 14.91 17.82 22.15
N ALA A 44 14.23 18.86 22.61
CA ALA A 44 12.86 18.77 23.08
C ALA A 44 11.88 18.38 21.94
N ASP A 45 11.98 19.04 20.78
CA ASP A 45 11.21 18.72 19.58
C ASP A 45 11.49 17.28 19.11
N TYR A 46 12.76 16.86 19.10
CA TYR A 46 13.17 15.51 18.73
C TYR A 46 12.57 14.46 19.67
N GLU A 47 12.72 14.66 20.98
CA GLU A 47 12.29 13.67 21.98
C GLU A 47 10.77 13.51 22.02
N ILE A 48 10.01 14.59 21.93
CA ILE A 48 8.54 14.48 21.86
C ILE A 48 8.08 13.77 20.58
N THR A 49 8.81 13.99 19.48
CA THR A 49 8.53 13.29 18.20
C THR A 49 8.91 11.82 18.28
N ARG A 50 10.04 11.48 18.91
CA ARG A 50 10.45 10.09 19.16
C ARG A 50 9.40 9.33 19.99
N LYS A 51 8.90 9.95 21.07
CA LYS A 51 7.81 9.40 21.90
C LYS A 51 6.52 9.17 21.09
N PHE A 52 6.18 10.08 20.18
CA PHE A 52 5.07 9.89 19.25
C PHE A 52 5.27 8.67 18.37
N LEU A 53 6.45 8.51 17.78
CA LEU A 53 6.74 7.38 16.88
C LEU A 53 6.74 6.05 17.62
N LEU A 54 7.24 5.99 18.85
CA LEU A 54 7.26 4.77 19.67
C LEU A 54 5.86 4.23 19.94
N LYS A 55 4.83 5.06 20.01
CA LYS A 55 3.42 4.60 20.13
C LYS A 55 2.92 3.77 18.95
N TYR A 56 3.63 3.77 17.83
CA TYR A 56 3.26 3.07 16.61
C TYR A 56 4.32 2.06 16.16
N SER A 57 5.30 1.77 17.01
CA SER A 57 6.43 0.87 16.70
C SER A 57 5.98 -0.56 16.37
N ASP A 58 4.87 -1.00 16.97
CA ASP A 58 4.24 -2.32 16.75
C ASP A 58 3.50 -2.42 15.40
N VAL A 59 3.13 -1.27 14.77
CA VAL A 59 2.39 -1.24 13.51
C VAL A 59 3.29 -0.76 12.38
N GLN A 60 4.14 -1.65 11.85
CA GLN A 60 5.19 -1.36 10.85
C GLN A 60 4.78 -0.38 9.76
N GLY A 61 3.62 -0.58 9.11
CA GLY A 61 3.18 0.30 8.01
C GLY A 61 2.83 1.72 8.46
N THR A 62 2.25 1.87 9.65
CA THR A 62 1.90 3.16 10.25
C THR A 62 3.17 3.86 10.75
N PHE A 63 4.04 3.13 11.43
CA PHE A 63 5.34 3.64 11.90
C PHE A 63 6.17 4.21 10.74
N VAL A 64 6.42 3.43 9.70
CA VAL A 64 7.21 3.87 8.53
C VAL A 64 6.60 5.12 7.91
N ARG A 65 5.27 5.20 7.82
CA ARG A 65 4.57 6.36 7.29
C ARG A 65 4.77 7.59 8.18
N PHE A 66 4.46 7.48 9.47
CA PHE A 66 4.60 8.60 10.40
C PHE A 66 6.05 9.06 10.51
N ARG A 67 7.00 8.13 10.64
CA ARG A 67 8.43 8.45 10.65
C ARG A 67 8.84 9.26 9.42
N SER A 68 8.44 8.82 8.23
CA SER A 68 8.77 9.50 6.99
C SER A 68 8.22 10.94 6.94
N GLU A 69 6.98 11.13 7.38
CA GLU A 69 6.31 12.44 7.33
C GLU A 69 6.84 13.40 8.39
N VAL A 70 6.94 12.97 9.66
CA VAL A 70 7.42 13.85 10.74
C VAL A 70 8.90 14.20 10.57
N GLN A 71 9.73 13.26 10.13
CA GLN A 71 11.14 13.51 9.83
C GLN A 71 11.32 14.52 8.69
N ARG A 72 10.52 14.43 7.65
CA ARG A 72 10.51 15.39 6.54
C ARG A 72 10.07 16.77 7.02
N PHE A 73 9.04 16.82 7.85
CA PHE A 73 8.52 18.06 8.40
C PHE A 73 9.55 18.73 9.34
N LEU A 74 10.18 17.99 10.25
CA LEU A 74 11.21 18.54 11.15
C LEU A 74 12.43 19.07 10.37
N ASN A 75 12.89 18.37 9.34
CA ASN A 75 13.94 18.88 8.47
C ASN A 75 13.54 20.22 7.81
N TYR A 76 12.32 20.32 7.29
CA TYR A 76 11.81 21.57 6.76
C TYR A 76 11.74 22.66 7.82
N LEU A 77 11.20 22.34 8.98
CA LEU A 77 10.98 23.27 10.08
C LEU A 77 12.30 23.85 10.60
N TRP A 78 13.28 23.00 10.87
CA TRP A 78 14.55 23.43 11.47
C TRP A 78 15.52 24.04 10.45
N VAL A 79 15.62 23.46 9.24
CA VAL A 79 16.59 23.90 8.24
C VAL A 79 16.07 25.08 7.41
N THR A 80 14.82 25.02 6.97
CA THR A 80 14.23 26.01 6.06
C THR A 80 13.51 27.11 6.79
N SER A 81 12.58 26.74 7.68
CA SER A 81 11.76 27.70 8.42
C SER A 81 12.48 28.31 9.62
N LYS A 82 13.52 27.64 10.15
CA LYS A 82 14.29 28.02 11.35
C LYS A 82 13.39 28.24 12.58
N ARG A 83 12.38 27.36 12.74
CA ARG A 83 11.41 27.39 13.83
C ARG A 83 11.35 26.05 14.57
N THR A 84 10.80 26.06 15.77
CA THR A 84 10.50 24.87 16.58
C THR A 84 9.05 24.42 16.40
N LEU A 85 8.69 23.25 16.92
CA LEU A 85 7.32 22.75 16.91
C LEU A 85 6.35 23.68 17.62
N SER A 86 6.77 24.29 18.74
CA SER A 86 5.94 25.26 19.50
C SER A 86 5.70 26.58 18.75
N GLN A 87 6.57 26.91 17.79
CA GLN A 87 6.46 28.11 16.94
C GLN A 87 5.75 27.86 15.61
N THR A 88 5.23 26.65 15.42
CA THR A 88 4.56 26.27 14.16
C THR A 88 3.13 26.84 14.13
N ASP A 89 2.83 27.65 13.12
CA ASP A 89 1.52 28.23 12.83
C ASP A 89 0.95 27.71 11.49
N SER A 90 -0.22 28.20 11.11
CA SER A 90 -0.88 27.86 9.83
C SER A 90 -0.09 28.29 8.60
N ASP A 91 0.70 29.37 8.71
CA ASP A 91 1.49 29.89 7.59
C ASP A 91 2.70 28.99 7.32
N VAL A 92 3.36 28.52 8.39
CA VAL A 92 4.42 27.50 8.29
C VAL A 92 3.90 26.24 7.65
N MET A 93 2.69 25.78 8.06
CA MET A 93 2.08 24.58 7.45
C MET A 93 1.75 24.78 5.98
N THR A 94 1.21 25.93 5.61
CA THR A 94 0.91 26.26 4.23
C THR A 94 2.18 26.27 3.36
N ALA A 95 3.24 26.89 3.85
CA ALA A 95 4.54 26.90 3.17
C ALA A 95 5.16 25.48 3.05
N TYR A 96 5.02 24.67 4.11
CA TYR A 96 5.45 23.28 4.07
C TYR A 96 4.69 22.46 3.02
N PHE A 97 3.37 22.56 2.93
CA PHE A 97 2.60 21.84 1.92
C PHE A 97 2.95 22.26 0.50
N LYS A 98 3.31 23.54 0.28
CA LYS A 98 3.88 23.98 -0.99
C LYS A 98 5.22 23.33 -1.28
N THR A 99 6.09 23.18 -0.26
CA THR A 99 7.36 22.47 -0.40
C THR A 99 7.18 20.98 -0.71
N LEU A 100 6.11 20.32 -0.19
CA LEU A 100 5.81 18.92 -0.56
C LEU A 100 5.56 18.74 -2.05
N THR A 101 5.07 19.75 -2.73
CA THR A 101 4.75 19.68 -4.17
C THR A 101 5.95 20.07 -5.03
N MET A 102 6.78 20.99 -4.54
CA MET A 102 7.96 21.49 -5.26
C MET A 102 9.18 21.50 -4.31
N PRO A 103 9.70 20.35 -3.91
CA PRO A 103 10.85 20.30 -3.02
C PRO A 103 12.13 20.77 -3.72
N PRO A 104 13.11 21.32 -2.97
CA PRO A 104 14.41 21.66 -3.52
C PRO A 104 15.09 20.43 -4.16
N LYS A 105 15.70 20.59 -5.31
CA LYS A 105 16.36 19.47 -6.04
C LYS A 105 17.38 18.70 -5.17
N SER A 106 18.10 19.39 -4.29
CA SER A 106 19.06 18.76 -3.36
C SER A 106 18.40 17.88 -2.29
N TRP A 107 17.08 18.00 -2.07
CA TRP A 107 16.32 17.22 -1.11
C TRP A 107 15.67 15.96 -1.72
N ILE A 108 15.93 15.70 -3.00
CA ILE A 108 15.32 14.59 -3.76
C ILE A 108 16.39 13.53 -4.03
N SER A 109 16.12 12.28 -3.66
CA SER A 109 16.95 11.12 -4.01
C SER A 109 16.44 10.42 -5.27
N LYS A 110 17.34 9.79 -6.02
CA LYS A 110 17.00 8.98 -7.21
C LYS A 110 16.35 7.63 -6.88
N GLY A 111 16.20 7.31 -5.61
CA GLY A 111 15.60 6.06 -5.13
C GLY A 111 15.30 6.12 -3.64
N ILE A 112 14.68 5.06 -3.11
CA ILE A 112 14.39 4.93 -1.69
C ILE A 112 15.61 4.30 -1.00
N TYR A 113 16.19 5.02 -0.06
CA TYR A 113 17.35 4.58 0.72
C TYR A 113 17.00 4.53 2.20
N SER A 114 17.67 3.62 2.94
CA SER A 114 17.59 3.59 4.41
C SER A 114 18.12 4.89 4.99
N ALA A 115 17.53 5.35 6.08
CA ALA A 115 17.96 6.58 6.76
C ALA A 115 19.36 6.44 7.34
N PHE A 116 19.62 5.31 8.01
CA PHE A 116 20.89 4.99 8.64
C PHE A 116 21.46 3.66 8.10
N GLN A 117 22.76 3.50 8.25
CA GLN A 117 23.51 2.28 7.94
C GLN A 117 24.34 1.89 9.15
N ASP A 118 24.44 0.59 9.43
CA ASP A 118 25.31 0.09 10.48
C ASP A 118 26.78 0.12 10.02
N ARG A 119 27.64 0.72 10.83
CA ARG A 119 29.09 0.69 10.67
C ARG A 119 29.72 0.49 12.04
N GLN A 120 30.24 -0.70 12.29
CA GLN A 120 30.94 -1.05 13.55
C GLN A 120 30.09 -0.78 14.80
N GLY A 121 28.78 -1.10 14.75
CA GLY A 121 27.86 -0.88 15.86
C GLY A 121 27.26 0.55 15.96
N LEU A 122 27.76 1.50 15.16
CA LEU A 122 27.18 2.84 15.06
C LEU A 122 26.18 2.92 13.90
N ARG A 123 25.15 3.69 14.09
CA ARG A 123 24.11 3.98 13.10
C ARG A 123 24.42 5.32 12.44
N LEU A 124 25.20 5.28 11.36
CA LEU A 124 25.61 6.48 10.64
C LEU A 124 24.61 6.84 9.53
N PRO A 125 24.45 8.14 9.22
CA PRO A 125 23.55 8.61 8.19
C PRO A 125 23.93 8.04 6.82
N ASN A 126 22.94 7.61 6.06
CA ASN A 126 23.17 7.18 4.68
C ASN A 126 23.34 8.41 3.78
N ALA A 127 24.49 8.55 3.17
CA ALA A 127 24.82 9.69 2.30
C ALA A 127 23.86 9.85 1.09
N GLN A 128 23.18 8.79 0.68
CA GLN A 128 22.21 8.81 -0.41
C GLN A 128 20.78 9.16 0.04
N TRP A 129 20.52 9.12 1.35
CA TRP A 129 19.20 9.40 1.88
C TRP A 129 18.81 10.87 1.66
N ARG A 130 17.55 11.09 1.30
CA ARG A 130 16.91 12.41 1.21
C ARG A 130 15.47 12.32 1.70
N PRO A 131 14.88 13.43 2.18
CA PRO A 131 13.48 13.44 2.65
C PRO A 131 12.46 13.09 1.56
N PHE A 132 12.81 13.34 0.30
CA PHE A 132 11.99 13.05 -0.88
C PHE A 132 12.70 12.02 -1.75
N ALA A 133 11.94 11.15 -2.39
CA ALA A 133 12.47 10.13 -3.29
C ALA A 133 11.60 9.98 -4.54
N ILE A 134 12.23 9.82 -5.68
CA ILE A 134 11.55 9.46 -6.92
C ILE A 134 11.21 7.97 -6.85
N ARG A 135 9.93 7.63 -6.97
CA ARG A 135 9.43 6.26 -6.85
C ARG A 135 9.11 5.59 -8.18
N SER A 136 8.83 6.36 -9.22
CA SER A 136 8.44 5.86 -10.54
C SER A 136 9.63 5.71 -11.49
N LYS A 137 9.61 4.67 -12.36
CA LYS A 137 10.58 4.50 -13.44
C LYS A 137 10.38 5.51 -14.57
N LEU A 138 9.14 5.91 -14.83
CA LEU A 138 8.79 6.91 -15.85
C LEU A 138 9.40 8.29 -15.57
N GLU A 139 9.57 8.64 -14.30
CA GLU A 139 10.18 9.92 -13.88
C GLU A 139 11.69 9.95 -14.12
N LYS A 140 12.29 8.86 -14.62
CA LYS A 140 13.75 8.71 -14.82
C LYS A 140 14.21 8.84 -16.28
N THR A 141 13.28 8.96 -17.24
CA THR A 141 13.56 8.65 -18.66
C THR A 141 14.20 9.77 -19.47
N GLU A 142 14.39 10.99 -18.97
CA GLU A 142 14.96 12.08 -19.79
C GLU A 142 16.07 12.91 -19.12
N GLY A 143 16.87 12.32 -18.25
CA GLY A 143 17.99 13.07 -17.61
C GLY A 143 17.56 14.17 -16.64
N THR A 144 16.28 14.54 -16.61
CA THR A 144 15.70 15.54 -15.72
C THR A 144 14.94 14.84 -14.59
N ILE A 145 15.31 15.17 -13.35
CA ILE A 145 14.64 14.64 -12.17
C ILE A 145 13.30 15.39 -12.03
N HIS A 146 12.19 14.76 -12.37
CA HIS A 146 10.85 15.26 -12.10
C HIS A 146 10.31 14.58 -10.83
N TYR A 147 10.15 15.36 -9.78
CA TYR A 147 9.43 14.92 -8.58
C TYR A 147 7.97 15.33 -8.70
N ALA A 148 7.09 14.38 -8.51
CA ALA A 148 5.66 14.63 -8.46
C ALA A 148 5.03 13.92 -7.25
N ILE A 149 4.08 14.58 -6.59
CA ILE A 149 3.29 14.01 -5.51
C ILE A 149 1.84 13.86 -5.97
N THR A 150 1.25 12.68 -5.73
CA THR A 150 -0.18 12.47 -6.01
C THR A 150 -1.05 13.11 -4.93
N GLN A 151 -2.29 13.49 -5.26
CA GLN A 151 -3.25 14.04 -4.30
C GLN A 151 -3.49 13.07 -3.13
N ALA A 152 -3.55 11.76 -3.40
CA ALA A 152 -3.66 10.74 -2.36
C ALA A 152 -2.45 10.75 -1.39
N SER A 153 -1.22 10.90 -1.90
CA SER A 153 -0.02 11.03 -1.07
C SER A 153 -0.02 12.32 -0.25
N LEU A 154 -0.45 13.43 -0.85
CA LEU A 154 -0.58 14.70 -0.15
C LEU A 154 -1.62 14.62 0.98
N ASN A 155 -2.79 14.04 0.73
CA ASN A 155 -3.83 13.82 1.74
C ASN A 155 -3.34 12.91 2.89
N ALA A 156 -2.56 11.89 2.55
CA ALA A 156 -1.98 11.00 3.55
C ALA A 156 -0.91 11.70 4.40
N SER A 157 -0.10 12.60 3.81
CA SER A 157 0.84 13.47 4.56
C SER A 157 0.08 14.39 5.53
N LYS A 158 -1.02 14.99 5.08
CA LYS A 158 -1.89 15.82 5.94
C LYS A 158 -2.45 15.03 7.13
N THR A 159 -2.98 13.83 6.87
CA THR A 159 -3.54 12.97 7.92
C THR A 159 -2.48 12.58 8.95
N ALA A 160 -1.26 12.26 8.50
CA ALA A 160 -0.15 11.94 9.39
C ALA A 160 0.22 13.13 10.29
N LEU A 161 0.36 14.32 9.72
CA LEU A 161 0.67 15.54 10.49
C LEU A 161 -0.48 16.00 11.38
N GLN A 162 -1.74 15.86 10.96
CA GLN A 162 -2.89 16.09 11.85
C GLN A 162 -2.86 15.20 13.08
N THR A 163 -2.53 13.91 12.90
CA THR A 163 -2.39 12.98 14.03
C THR A 163 -1.23 13.38 14.94
N PHE A 164 -0.10 13.79 14.36
CA PHE A 164 1.05 14.26 15.10
C PHE A 164 0.77 15.53 15.89
N PHE A 165 0.21 16.56 15.28
CA PHE A 165 -0.12 17.80 15.99
C PHE A 165 -1.24 17.63 17.03
N LYS A 166 -2.19 16.72 16.79
CA LYS A 166 -3.15 16.31 17.83
C LYS A 166 -2.45 15.69 19.04
N TYR A 167 -1.46 14.83 18.79
CA TYR A 167 -0.64 14.27 19.88
C TYR A 167 0.12 15.35 20.65
N LEU A 168 0.79 16.28 19.95
CA LEU A 168 1.51 17.38 20.61
C LEU A 168 0.60 18.26 21.48
N LEU A 169 -0.63 18.52 21.01
CA LEU A 169 -1.63 19.26 21.78
C LEU A 169 -2.06 18.50 23.04
N ILE A 170 -2.29 17.18 22.95
CA ILE A 170 -2.65 16.32 24.09
C ILE A 170 -1.51 16.22 25.13
N GLN A 171 -0.26 16.36 24.68
CA GLN A 171 0.91 16.36 25.55
C GLN A 171 1.26 17.77 26.08
N ASP A 172 0.39 18.77 25.89
CA ASP A 172 0.60 20.18 26.24
C ASP A 172 1.92 20.79 25.72
N TYR A 173 2.47 20.17 24.64
CA TYR A 173 3.72 20.63 24.00
C TYR A 173 3.49 21.86 23.11
N ILE A 174 2.29 22.00 22.58
CA ILE A 174 1.84 23.15 21.79
C ILE A 174 0.50 23.67 22.34
N GLN A 175 0.28 24.98 22.23
CA GLN A 175 -0.96 25.63 22.72
C GLN A 175 -2.11 25.55 21.70
N LYS A 176 -1.80 25.47 20.40
CA LYS A 176 -2.78 25.42 19.31
C LYS A 176 -2.32 24.44 18.24
N ASN A 177 -3.27 23.70 17.68
CA ASN A 177 -2.97 22.84 16.54
C ASN A 177 -2.97 23.67 15.24
N PRO A 178 -1.81 23.82 14.56
CA PRO A 178 -1.68 24.66 13.37
C PRO A 178 -2.44 24.12 12.15
N MET A 179 -2.93 22.86 12.22
CA MET A 179 -3.71 22.23 11.17
C MET A 179 -5.21 22.56 11.23
N ILE A 180 -5.69 23.16 12.34
CA ILE A 180 -7.10 23.56 12.50
C ILE A 180 -7.35 24.82 11.68
N GLY A 181 -8.39 24.78 10.82
CA GLY A 181 -8.79 25.93 10.00
C GLY A 181 -8.10 26.03 8.65
N MET A 182 -7.16 25.17 8.32
CA MET A 182 -6.60 25.12 6.98
C MET A 182 -7.68 24.75 5.94
N ARG A 183 -8.02 25.69 5.05
CA ARG A 183 -9.07 25.49 4.05
C ARG A 183 -8.69 24.43 3.04
N LYS A 184 -9.65 23.58 2.67
CA LYS A 184 -9.46 22.57 1.59
C LYS A 184 -9.08 23.24 0.25
N ARG A 185 -9.44 24.51 0.04
CA ARG A 185 -9.18 25.27 -1.19
C ARG A 185 -7.71 25.69 -1.37
N ASP A 186 -7.00 25.99 -0.29
CA ASP A 186 -5.58 26.38 -0.33
C ASP A 186 -4.65 25.21 -0.68
N GLN A 187 -5.25 24.11 -1.04
CA GLN A 187 -4.61 22.79 -1.16
C GLN A 187 -4.87 22.13 -2.53
N LYS A 188 -5.52 22.83 -3.48
CA LYS A 188 -5.54 22.39 -4.88
C LYS A 188 -4.16 22.66 -5.48
N VAL A 189 -3.34 21.64 -5.42
CA VAL A 189 -2.09 21.60 -6.17
C VAL A 189 -2.40 20.97 -7.51
N GLN A 190 -1.96 21.58 -8.59
CA GLN A 190 -1.93 20.91 -9.89
C GLN A 190 -1.07 19.67 -9.76
N THR A 191 -1.71 18.52 -9.70
CA THR A 191 -1.06 17.22 -9.76
C THR A 191 -1.08 16.77 -11.21
N ILE A 192 -0.09 15.98 -11.62
CA ILE A 192 0.03 15.45 -12.99
C ILE A 192 -1.22 14.68 -13.44
N ASN A 193 -2.12 14.32 -12.53
CA ASN A 193 -3.36 13.60 -12.79
C ASN A 193 -4.63 14.49 -12.87
N ASP A 194 -4.51 15.80 -12.95
CA ASP A 194 -5.68 16.70 -13.13
C ASP A 194 -6.19 16.74 -14.59
N VAL A 195 -5.51 16.04 -15.50
CA VAL A 195 -5.99 15.74 -16.85
C VAL A 195 -6.58 14.33 -16.76
N ASP A 196 -7.88 14.20 -16.76
CA ASP A 196 -8.67 12.95 -16.75
C ASP A 196 -8.77 12.18 -15.42
N SER A 197 -9.04 12.84 -14.29
CA SER A 197 -9.62 12.14 -13.13
C SER A 197 -11.14 12.03 -13.24
N GLU A 198 -11.65 11.46 -14.30
CA GLU A 198 -12.87 10.67 -14.18
C GLU A 198 -12.53 9.50 -13.27
N THR A 199 -13.35 9.30 -12.25
CA THR A 199 -13.20 8.23 -11.24
C THR A 199 -13.40 6.87 -11.89
N ASP A 200 -12.47 6.48 -12.76
CA ASP A 200 -12.47 5.16 -13.36
C ASP A 200 -12.00 4.16 -12.29
N VAL A 201 -12.85 3.19 -11.97
CA VAL A 201 -12.43 2.10 -11.06
C VAL A 201 -11.25 1.42 -11.72
N ARG A 202 -10.12 1.39 -11.03
CA ARG A 202 -8.89 0.74 -11.48
C ARG A 202 -9.09 -0.77 -11.55
N ARG A 203 -9.77 -1.25 -12.58
CA ARG A 203 -10.10 -2.65 -12.85
C ARG A 203 -9.66 -3.06 -14.26
N LEU A 204 -9.49 -4.35 -14.46
CA LEU A 204 -9.36 -4.93 -15.80
C LEU A 204 -10.72 -4.90 -16.50
N SER A 205 -10.73 -4.61 -17.79
CA SER A 205 -11.91 -4.88 -18.62
C SER A 205 -12.14 -6.40 -18.75
N ASP A 206 -13.35 -6.80 -19.15
CA ASP A 206 -13.67 -8.21 -19.31
C ASP A 206 -12.76 -8.88 -20.37
N ILE A 207 -12.41 -8.15 -21.41
CA ILE A 207 -11.47 -8.62 -22.45
C ILE A 207 -10.06 -8.79 -21.88
N GLN A 208 -9.57 -7.83 -21.11
CA GLN A 208 -8.25 -7.95 -20.46
C GLN A 208 -8.21 -9.10 -19.47
N TRP A 209 -9.28 -9.29 -18.69
CA TRP A 209 -9.37 -10.42 -17.77
C TRP A 209 -9.41 -11.76 -18.51
N ALA A 210 -10.25 -11.90 -19.52
CA ALA A 210 -10.36 -13.14 -20.31
C ALA A 210 -9.02 -13.50 -20.96
N TYR A 211 -8.31 -12.52 -21.51
CA TYR A 211 -7.01 -12.71 -22.14
C TYR A 211 -5.91 -13.07 -21.12
N LEU A 212 -5.91 -12.44 -19.94
CA LEU A 212 -5.00 -12.80 -18.86
C LEU A 212 -5.22 -14.25 -18.39
N LEU A 213 -6.48 -14.63 -18.18
CA LEU A 213 -6.85 -15.97 -17.76
C LEU A 213 -6.43 -17.02 -18.79
N GLU A 214 -6.75 -16.80 -20.06
CA GLU A 214 -6.38 -17.69 -21.16
C GLU A 214 -4.85 -17.84 -21.27
N SER A 215 -4.11 -16.74 -21.20
CA SER A 215 -2.64 -16.76 -21.25
C SER A 215 -2.03 -17.61 -20.13
N LEU A 216 -2.60 -17.52 -18.91
CA LEU A 216 -2.14 -18.32 -17.78
C LEU A 216 -2.53 -19.79 -17.88
N LEU A 217 -3.70 -20.10 -18.44
CA LEU A 217 -4.13 -21.47 -18.71
C LEU A 217 -3.17 -22.14 -19.71
N LEU A 218 -2.92 -21.51 -20.85
CA LEU A 218 -1.99 -22.01 -21.87
C LEU A 218 -0.58 -22.19 -21.31
N ALA A 219 -0.07 -21.19 -20.56
CA ALA A 219 1.25 -21.29 -19.95
C ALA A 219 1.34 -22.44 -18.91
N ALA A 220 0.28 -22.68 -18.14
CA ALA A 220 0.23 -23.75 -17.15
C ALA A 220 0.13 -25.14 -17.80
N GLU A 221 -0.54 -25.26 -18.94
CA GLU A 221 -0.58 -26.48 -19.75
C GLU A 221 0.78 -26.81 -20.35
N GLU A 222 1.47 -25.81 -20.88
CA GLU A 222 2.82 -25.97 -21.44
C GLU A 222 3.85 -26.27 -20.36
N ASN A 223 3.77 -25.59 -19.19
CA ASN A 223 4.73 -25.77 -18.13
C ASN A 223 4.07 -25.63 -16.73
N ARG A 224 4.03 -26.74 -16.00
CA ARG A 224 3.43 -26.84 -14.66
C ARG A 224 3.95 -25.83 -13.64
N LYS A 225 5.10 -25.20 -13.84
CA LYS A 225 5.58 -24.11 -12.94
C LYS A 225 4.63 -22.92 -12.91
N TYR A 226 3.81 -22.73 -13.97
CA TYR A 226 2.86 -21.63 -14.06
C TYR A 226 1.50 -21.91 -13.41
N GLU A 227 1.26 -23.13 -12.93
CA GLU A 227 0.06 -23.45 -12.12
C GLU A 227 -0.11 -22.52 -10.91
N ARG A 228 1.01 -22.16 -10.26
CA ARG A 228 1.01 -21.21 -9.16
C ARG A 228 0.56 -19.81 -9.59
N HIS A 229 0.94 -19.37 -10.77
CA HIS A 229 0.57 -18.06 -11.32
C HIS A 229 -0.92 -18.01 -11.60
N LEU A 230 -1.43 -19.04 -12.25
CA LEU A 230 -2.86 -19.24 -12.51
C LEU A 230 -3.65 -19.22 -11.18
N PHE A 231 -3.27 -20.05 -10.23
CA PHE A 231 -3.95 -20.12 -8.93
C PHE A 231 -3.96 -18.80 -8.18
N VAL A 232 -2.83 -18.11 -8.08
CA VAL A 232 -2.72 -16.81 -7.39
C VAL A 232 -3.63 -15.77 -8.02
N VAL A 233 -3.60 -15.61 -9.34
CA VAL A 233 -4.37 -14.61 -10.07
C VAL A 233 -5.88 -14.89 -9.95
N VAL A 234 -6.30 -16.12 -10.18
CA VAL A 234 -7.71 -16.51 -10.08
C VAL A 234 -8.22 -16.37 -8.64
N THR A 235 -7.43 -16.80 -7.64
CA THR A 235 -7.81 -16.69 -6.23
C THR A 235 -7.95 -15.23 -5.79
N MET A 236 -7.01 -14.37 -6.17
CA MET A 236 -7.08 -12.94 -5.83
C MET A 236 -8.31 -12.26 -6.42
N LYS A 237 -8.67 -12.57 -7.65
CA LYS A 237 -9.84 -12.00 -8.34
C LYS A 237 -11.14 -12.56 -7.76
N SER A 238 -11.26 -13.88 -7.67
CA SER A 238 -12.52 -14.55 -7.29
C SER A 238 -12.88 -14.38 -5.82
N LEU A 239 -11.89 -14.26 -4.94
CA LEU A 239 -12.07 -14.08 -3.50
C LEU A 239 -11.75 -12.66 -3.03
N PHE A 240 -11.65 -11.71 -3.92
CA PHE A 240 -11.38 -10.29 -3.63
C PHE A 240 -10.20 -10.08 -2.65
N LEU A 241 -9.16 -10.92 -2.74
CA LEU A 241 -8.08 -10.91 -1.76
C LEU A 241 -7.06 -9.80 -2.02
N ARG A 242 -6.55 -9.24 -0.91
CA ARG A 242 -5.31 -8.46 -0.97
C ARG A 242 -4.12 -9.42 -1.07
N VAL A 243 -3.09 -9.04 -1.82
CA VAL A 243 -1.85 -9.85 -1.92
C VAL A 243 -1.28 -10.27 -0.56
N SER A 244 -1.45 -9.41 0.46
CA SER A 244 -1.01 -9.73 1.81
C SER A 244 -1.85 -10.78 2.54
N GLU A 245 -3.03 -11.13 2.04
CA GLU A 245 -3.93 -12.11 2.64
C GLU A 245 -3.63 -13.55 2.15
N LEU A 246 -2.75 -13.68 1.15
CA LEU A 246 -2.25 -14.96 0.65
C LEU A 246 -0.93 -15.41 1.31
N GLY A 247 -0.31 -14.57 2.13
CA GLY A 247 0.94 -14.89 2.83
C GLY A 247 0.82 -14.81 4.34
N PRO A 248 1.85 -15.27 5.08
CA PRO A 248 1.89 -15.20 6.53
C PRO A 248 1.74 -13.76 7.04
N ARG A 249 1.02 -13.58 8.15
CA ARG A 249 0.74 -12.29 8.77
C ARG A 249 0.88 -12.37 10.28
N GLN A 250 1.44 -11.31 10.87
CA GLN A 250 1.44 -11.13 12.31
C GLN A 250 0.07 -10.69 12.81
N ARG A 251 -0.39 -11.29 13.91
CA ARG A 251 -1.54 -10.88 14.71
C ARG A 251 -1.13 -9.83 15.73
N GLN A 252 -2.11 -9.18 16.34
CA GLN A 252 -1.86 -8.20 17.42
C GLN A 252 -1.16 -8.82 18.64
N ASN A 253 -1.38 -10.11 18.90
CA ASN A 253 -0.71 -10.84 19.97
C ASN A 253 0.72 -11.32 19.62
N GLY A 254 1.29 -10.86 18.50
CA GLY A 254 2.64 -11.22 18.04
C GLY A 254 2.74 -12.58 17.34
N SER A 255 1.70 -13.44 17.37
CA SER A 255 1.72 -14.71 16.65
C SER A 255 1.63 -14.52 15.14
N THR A 256 2.25 -15.44 14.39
CA THR A 256 2.13 -15.45 12.92
C THR A 256 1.06 -16.46 12.50
N ARG A 257 0.09 -16.01 11.71
CA ARG A 257 -0.91 -16.86 11.06
C ARG A 257 -0.55 -17.04 9.59
N THR A 258 -0.46 -18.28 9.15
CA THR A 258 -0.27 -18.67 7.75
C THR A 258 -1.59 -19.13 7.17
N PRO A 259 -2.00 -18.67 5.98
CA PRO A 259 -3.15 -19.21 5.26
C PRO A 259 -2.91 -20.68 4.90
N VAL A 260 -3.86 -21.54 5.24
CA VAL A 260 -3.79 -22.99 4.99
C VAL A 260 -5.05 -23.50 4.27
N PHE A 261 -4.98 -24.69 3.68
CA PHE A 261 -6.16 -25.24 3.00
C PHE A 261 -7.34 -25.50 3.95
N GLY A 262 -7.10 -25.75 5.23
CA GLY A 262 -8.16 -25.87 6.23
C GLY A 262 -8.93 -24.57 6.50
N ASP A 263 -8.51 -23.44 5.94
CA ASP A 263 -9.28 -22.17 5.96
C ASP A 263 -10.41 -22.17 4.92
N PHE A 264 -10.38 -23.09 3.93
CA PHE A 264 -11.52 -23.39 3.06
C PHE A 264 -12.45 -24.37 3.78
N LYS A 265 -13.69 -23.98 3.97
CA LYS A 265 -14.66 -24.75 4.75
C LYS A 265 -15.94 -24.95 3.96
N ARG A 266 -16.46 -26.16 4.01
CA ARG A 266 -17.80 -26.49 3.55
C ARG A 266 -18.81 -26.04 4.60
N LYS A 267 -19.83 -25.35 4.18
CA LYS A 267 -20.92 -24.81 5.01
C LYS A 267 -22.27 -25.23 4.47
N PHE A 268 -23.28 -25.23 5.35
CA PHE A 268 -24.65 -25.53 5.03
C PHE A 268 -25.53 -24.39 5.51
N VAL A 269 -26.38 -23.86 4.64
CA VAL A 269 -27.39 -22.86 4.98
C VAL A 269 -28.69 -23.24 4.26
N GLN A 270 -29.79 -23.34 5.01
CA GLN A 270 -31.13 -23.66 4.48
C GLN A 270 -31.18 -24.93 3.61
N GLY A 271 -30.34 -25.92 3.90
CA GLY A 271 -30.24 -27.17 3.14
C GLY A 271 -29.32 -27.13 1.92
N GLU A 272 -28.79 -26.00 1.57
CA GLU A 272 -27.81 -25.85 0.49
C GLU A 272 -26.38 -25.89 1.02
N GLU A 273 -25.55 -26.61 0.30
CA GLU A 273 -24.10 -26.73 0.58
C GLU A 273 -23.33 -25.72 -0.25
N TYR A 274 -22.37 -25.01 0.38
CA TYR A 274 -21.49 -24.09 -0.29
C TYR A 274 -20.09 -24.08 0.34
N TRP A 275 -19.10 -23.63 -0.40
CA TRP A 275 -17.74 -23.44 0.08
C TRP A 275 -17.50 -21.99 0.49
N ALA A 276 -16.75 -21.80 1.57
CA ALA A 276 -16.34 -20.49 2.05
C ALA A 276 -14.88 -20.49 2.46
N TYR A 277 -14.20 -19.37 2.28
CA TYR A 277 -12.82 -19.16 2.70
C TYR A 277 -12.75 -18.18 3.87
N TYR A 278 -12.04 -18.58 4.91
CA TYR A 278 -11.83 -17.74 6.08
C TYR A 278 -10.55 -16.91 5.94
N VAL A 279 -10.68 -15.60 5.91
CA VAL A 279 -9.60 -14.65 5.65
C VAL A 279 -9.19 -13.94 6.93
N PHE A 280 -7.91 -13.99 7.25
CA PHE A 280 -7.30 -13.19 8.31
C PHE A 280 -6.96 -11.80 7.78
N SER A 281 -7.59 -10.77 8.33
CA SER A 281 -7.37 -9.39 7.90
C SER A 281 -6.58 -8.56 8.91
N LYS A 282 -6.08 -7.42 8.47
CA LYS A 282 -5.33 -6.47 9.34
C LYS A 282 -6.21 -5.99 10.49
N GLY A 283 -5.66 -6.01 11.71
CA GLY A 283 -6.36 -5.57 12.93
C GLY A 283 -7.37 -6.58 13.45
N ASP A 284 -7.11 -7.88 13.21
CA ASP A 284 -7.95 -9.03 13.60
C ASP A 284 -9.42 -8.91 13.13
N LYS A 285 -9.64 -8.17 12.04
CA LYS A 285 -10.93 -8.09 11.34
C LYS A 285 -11.04 -9.26 10.36
N ASP A 286 -11.26 -10.43 10.93
CA ASP A 286 -11.42 -11.65 10.15
C ASP A 286 -12.78 -11.63 9.42
N ARG A 287 -12.84 -12.25 8.25
CA ARG A 287 -14.05 -12.35 7.45
C ARG A 287 -14.14 -13.67 6.73
N THR A 288 -15.34 -14.03 6.33
CA THR A 288 -15.60 -15.20 5.49
C THR A 288 -16.02 -14.71 4.10
N ILE A 289 -15.50 -15.36 3.06
CA ILE A 289 -15.84 -15.09 1.66
C ILE A 289 -16.46 -16.36 1.09
N THR A 290 -17.61 -16.23 0.44
CA THR A 290 -18.23 -17.31 -0.29
C THR A 290 -17.44 -17.62 -1.56
N LEU A 291 -17.18 -18.89 -1.84
CA LEU A 291 -16.51 -19.31 -3.06
C LEU A 291 -17.52 -19.38 -4.21
N PRO A 292 -17.25 -18.72 -5.34
CA PRO A 292 -18.01 -19.00 -6.56
C PRO A 292 -17.77 -20.45 -7.01
N ASP A 293 -18.80 -21.12 -7.50
CA ASP A 293 -18.69 -22.50 -8.00
C ASP A 293 -17.64 -22.62 -9.13
N GLU A 294 -17.56 -21.61 -9.98
CA GLU A 294 -16.55 -21.51 -11.04
C GLU A 294 -15.09 -21.48 -10.55
N TYR A 295 -14.87 -21.13 -9.26
CA TYR A 295 -13.55 -21.13 -8.66
C TYR A 295 -13.11 -22.53 -8.19
N LEU A 296 -14.05 -23.42 -7.86
CA LEU A 296 -13.72 -24.74 -7.30
C LEU A 296 -12.80 -25.59 -8.17
N PRO A 297 -12.95 -25.63 -9.51
CA PRO A 297 -12.02 -26.35 -10.40
C PRO A 297 -10.57 -25.86 -10.30
N TYR A 298 -10.34 -24.56 -10.11
CA TYR A 298 -8.98 -24.00 -9.95
C TYR A 298 -8.37 -24.38 -8.60
N LEU A 299 -9.18 -24.44 -7.54
CA LEU A 299 -8.74 -24.93 -6.24
C LEU A 299 -8.35 -26.41 -6.29
N GLN A 300 -9.15 -27.24 -6.95
CA GLN A 300 -8.86 -28.67 -7.18
C GLN A 300 -7.59 -28.87 -7.99
N ARG A 301 -7.47 -28.21 -9.15
CA ARG A 301 -6.30 -28.25 -10.04
C ARG A 301 -5.02 -27.87 -9.29
N TRP A 302 -5.06 -26.83 -8.44
CA TRP A 302 -3.92 -26.42 -7.65
C TRP A 302 -3.53 -27.46 -6.59
N ARG A 303 -4.50 -28.08 -5.92
CA ARG A 303 -4.26 -29.14 -4.94
C ARG A 303 -3.67 -30.39 -5.63
N GLU A 304 -4.14 -30.77 -6.78
CA GLU A 304 -3.57 -31.85 -7.60
C GLU A 304 -2.12 -31.55 -8.01
N HIS A 305 -1.85 -30.30 -8.42
CA HIS A 305 -0.49 -29.85 -8.72
C HIS A 305 0.47 -30.02 -7.53
N LEU A 306 -0.02 -29.76 -6.32
CA LEU A 306 0.75 -29.93 -5.08
C LEU A 306 0.85 -31.37 -4.59
N GLY A 307 0.15 -32.32 -5.23
CA GLY A 307 0.09 -33.71 -4.80
C GLY A 307 -0.71 -33.94 -3.52
N CYS A 308 -1.71 -33.09 -3.25
CA CYS A 308 -2.59 -33.28 -2.09
C CYS A 308 -3.44 -34.55 -2.22
N LEU A 309 -3.65 -35.27 -1.10
CA LEU A 309 -4.37 -36.57 -1.07
C LEU A 309 -5.86 -36.44 -1.46
N THR A 310 -6.45 -35.27 -1.23
CA THR A 310 -7.89 -35.04 -1.54
C THR A 310 -8.01 -33.88 -2.51
N ALA A 311 -8.94 -33.98 -3.47
CA ALA A 311 -9.19 -32.94 -4.44
C ALA A 311 -9.65 -31.63 -3.79
N MET A 312 -10.52 -31.73 -2.76
CA MET A 312 -10.99 -30.57 -1.98
C MET A 312 -10.35 -30.55 -0.59
N PRO A 313 -10.21 -29.38 0.03
CA PRO A 313 -9.71 -29.24 1.39
C PRO A 313 -10.55 -30.00 2.43
N VAL A 314 -9.90 -30.52 3.45
CA VAL A 314 -10.58 -31.15 4.60
C VAL A 314 -10.35 -30.33 5.86
N GLN A 315 -11.19 -30.54 6.86
CA GLN A 315 -11.05 -29.89 8.16
C GLN A 315 -9.70 -30.28 8.79
N GLY A 316 -8.95 -29.26 9.26
CA GLY A 316 -7.64 -29.48 9.88
C GLY A 316 -6.49 -29.62 8.89
N ASP A 317 -6.71 -29.41 7.58
CA ASP A 317 -5.63 -29.37 6.58
C ASP A 317 -4.72 -28.16 6.81
N ASN A 318 -3.58 -28.40 7.46
CA ASN A 318 -2.61 -27.36 7.82
C ASN A 318 -1.57 -27.09 6.72
N HIS A 319 -1.73 -27.68 5.54
CA HIS A 319 -0.84 -27.41 4.41
C HIS A 319 -1.02 -25.96 3.92
N PRO A 320 0.06 -25.15 3.80
CA PRO A 320 -0.03 -23.79 3.30
C PRO A 320 -0.66 -23.74 1.90
N ILE A 321 -1.54 -22.76 1.65
CA ILE A 321 -2.17 -22.60 0.32
C ILE A 321 -1.15 -22.25 -0.77
N LEU A 322 -0.06 -21.57 -0.40
CA LEU A 322 1.06 -21.25 -1.29
C LEU A 322 2.39 -21.70 -0.63
N PRO A 323 2.75 -22.98 -0.76
CA PRO A 323 3.98 -23.50 -0.16
C PRO A 323 5.22 -22.92 -0.83
N SER A 324 6.27 -22.67 -0.04
CA SER A 324 7.58 -22.25 -0.51
C SER A 324 8.50 -23.46 -0.70
N ALA A 325 9.48 -23.37 -1.59
CA ALA A 325 10.47 -24.44 -1.82
C ALA A 325 11.37 -24.73 -0.60
N LYS A 326 11.44 -23.81 0.37
CA LYS A 326 12.24 -23.95 1.60
C LYS A 326 11.41 -24.48 2.79
N GLY A 327 10.18 -24.93 2.56
CA GLY A 327 9.20 -25.21 3.60
C GLY A 327 8.45 -23.95 4.03
N GLY A 328 7.27 -24.11 4.66
CA GLY A 328 6.39 -23.02 5.03
C GLY A 328 5.67 -22.38 3.84
N ALA A 329 5.25 -21.13 3.97
CA ALA A 329 4.46 -20.41 2.96
C ALA A 329 5.25 -19.30 2.26
N LEU A 330 4.78 -18.89 1.06
CA LEU A 330 5.32 -17.72 0.38
C LEU A 330 5.03 -16.45 1.17
N SER A 331 6.05 -15.61 1.33
CA SER A 331 5.89 -14.27 1.88
C SER A 331 5.06 -13.37 0.94
N LYS A 332 4.46 -12.30 1.48
CA LYS A 332 3.76 -11.28 0.68
C LYS A 332 4.55 -10.84 -0.56
N ARG A 333 5.87 -10.60 -0.41
CA ARG A 333 6.72 -10.15 -1.52
C ARG A 333 6.88 -11.22 -2.61
N GLN A 334 6.93 -12.48 -2.22
CA GLN A 334 7.01 -13.59 -3.17
C GLN A 334 5.67 -13.75 -3.92
N VAL A 335 4.53 -13.66 -3.22
CA VAL A 335 3.20 -13.66 -3.86
C VAL A 335 3.06 -12.49 -4.84
N GLN A 336 3.51 -11.30 -4.46
CA GLN A 336 3.53 -10.15 -5.37
C GLN A 336 4.37 -10.40 -6.63
N ARG A 337 5.53 -11.05 -6.50
CA ARG A 337 6.35 -11.43 -7.66
C ARG A 337 5.66 -12.43 -8.57
N VAL A 338 4.93 -13.40 -8.00
CA VAL A 338 4.12 -14.34 -8.80
C VAL A 338 3.07 -13.59 -9.62
N TYR A 339 2.37 -12.63 -9.02
CA TYR A 339 1.44 -11.77 -9.75
C TYR A 339 2.14 -10.95 -10.85
N GLU A 340 3.27 -10.29 -10.53
CA GLU A 340 4.05 -9.52 -11.51
C GLU A 340 4.50 -10.37 -12.70
N GLN A 341 4.91 -11.60 -12.46
CA GLN A 341 5.30 -12.57 -13.50
C GLN A 341 4.08 -13.01 -14.33
N ALA A 342 2.92 -13.23 -13.70
CA ALA A 342 1.68 -13.57 -14.42
C ALA A 342 1.27 -12.46 -15.40
N ILE A 343 1.36 -11.20 -14.99
CA ILE A 343 1.10 -10.07 -15.90
C ILE A 343 2.10 -10.04 -17.05
N MET A 344 3.40 -10.24 -16.76
CA MET A 344 4.43 -10.20 -17.81
C MET A 344 4.30 -11.31 -18.84
N LEU A 345 3.90 -12.53 -18.46
CA LEU A 345 3.58 -13.61 -19.40
C LEU A 345 2.50 -13.18 -20.40
N THR A 346 1.49 -12.49 -19.93
CA THR A 346 0.40 -12.00 -20.78
C THR A 346 0.85 -10.83 -21.67
N VAL A 347 1.69 -9.94 -21.14
CA VAL A 347 2.30 -8.84 -21.90
C VAL A 347 3.15 -9.39 -23.05
N GLU A 348 4.03 -10.37 -22.78
CA GLU A 348 4.87 -11.02 -23.79
C GLU A 348 4.04 -11.67 -24.90
N ARG A 349 2.92 -12.31 -24.54
CA ARG A 349 1.99 -12.88 -25.54
C ARG A 349 1.31 -11.78 -26.38
N LEU A 350 0.83 -10.71 -25.75
CA LEU A 350 0.21 -9.57 -26.46
C LEU A 350 1.20 -8.92 -27.44
N ASP A 351 2.44 -8.73 -27.02
CA ASP A 351 3.48 -8.18 -27.91
C ASP A 351 3.80 -9.12 -29.08
N ALA A 352 3.86 -10.43 -28.84
CA ALA A 352 4.08 -11.43 -29.89
C ALA A 352 2.94 -11.45 -30.91
N GLU A 353 1.71 -11.13 -30.51
CA GLU A 353 0.53 -10.99 -31.36
C GLU A 353 0.41 -9.59 -32.03
N GLY A 354 1.37 -8.69 -31.79
CA GLY A 354 1.36 -7.31 -32.32
C GLY A 354 0.40 -6.36 -31.62
N ARG A 355 -0.16 -6.74 -30.45
CA ARG A 355 -1.11 -5.95 -29.65
C ARG A 355 -0.38 -5.05 -28.65
N THR A 356 0.51 -4.22 -29.15
CA THR A 356 1.47 -3.43 -28.33
C THR A 356 0.79 -2.44 -27.39
N GLU A 357 -0.36 -1.85 -27.77
CA GLU A 357 -1.05 -0.90 -26.92
C GLU A 357 -1.69 -1.58 -25.72
N GLU A 358 -2.34 -2.72 -25.92
CA GLU A 358 -2.91 -3.53 -24.84
C GLU A 358 -1.82 -4.10 -23.93
N ALA A 359 -0.68 -4.50 -24.51
CA ALA A 359 0.50 -4.92 -23.77
C ALA A 359 0.99 -3.81 -22.84
N ARG A 360 1.13 -2.58 -23.36
CA ARG A 360 1.56 -1.41 -22.58
C ARG A 360 0.58 -1.07 -21.45
N GLN A 361 -0.72 -1.11 -21.74
CA GLN A 361 -1.76 -0.88 -20.72
C GLN A 361 -1.67 -1.92 -19.60
N LEU A 362 -1.52 -3.21 -19.95
CA LEU A 362 -1.40 -4.28 -18.96
C LEU A 362 -0.08 -4.18 -18.18
N GLU A 363 1.02 -3.84 -18.83
CA GLU A 363 2.32 -3.63 -18.17
C GLU A 363 2.26 -2.48 -17.14
N SER A 364 1.51 -1.43 -17.42
CA SER A 364 1.36 -0.28 -16.52
C SER A 364 0.82 -0.66 -15.15
N ILE A 365 -0.01 -1.70 -15.06
CA ILE A 365 -0.62 -2.19 -13.82
C ILE A 365 0.14 -3.36 -13.19
N ARG A 366 1.30 -3.74 -13.71
CA ARG A 366 2.10 -4.90 -13.26
C ARG A 366 2.32 -4.96 -11.75
N THR A 367 2.48 -3.84 -11.08
CA THR A 367 2.72 -3.77 -9.63
C THR A 367 1.44 -3.52 -8.83
N GLU A 368 0.31 -3.32 -9.49
CA GLU A 368 -0.95 -2.86 -8.91
C GLU A 368 -1.89 -4.04 -8.60
N THR A 369 -1.53 -4.85 -7.60
CA THR A 369 -2.28 -6.07 -7.24
C THR A 369 -3.74 -5.84 -6.87
N HIS A 370 -4.14 -4.61 -6.55
CA HIS A 370 -5.53 -4.26 -6.23
C HIS A 370 -6.48 -4.32 -7.45
N TYR A 371 -5.94 -4.25 -8.67
CA TYR A 371 -6.76 -4.35 -9.89
C TYR A 371 -7.58 -5.64 -9.93
N LEU A 372 -7.00 -6.80 -9.57
CA LEU A 372 -7.72 -8.07 -9.54
C LEU A 372 -8.90 -8.05 -8.56
N ARG A 373 -8.67 -7.51 -7.37
CA ARG A 373 -9.72 -7.38 -6.35
C ARG A 373 -10.84 -6.45 -6.83
N HIS A 374 -10.49 -5.32 -7.44
CA HIS A 374 -11.48 -4.40 -8.00
C HIS A 374 -12.22 -5.03 -9.18
N THR A 375 -11.54 -5.77 -10.06
CA THR A 375 -12.15 -6.50 -11.17
C THR A 375 -13.20 -7.48 -10.65
N GLY A 376 -12.83 -8.33 -9.68
CA GLY A 376 -13.74 -9.32 -9.12
C GLY A 376 -14.97 -8.69 -8.45
N ALA A 377 -14.76 -7.66 -7.62
CA ALA A 377 -15.85 -6.98 -6.93
C ALA A 377 -16.79 -6.24 -7.90
N SER A 378 -16.24 -5.55 -8.91
CA SER A 378 -17.06 -4.88 -9.93
C SER A 378 -17.90 -5.87 -10.72
N GLN A 379 -17.31 -6.97 -11.19
CA GLN A 379 -18.04 -7.99 -11.93
C GLN A 379 -19.14 -8.67 -11.09
N ALA A 380 -18.90 -8.91 -9.78
CA ALA A 380 -19.92 -9.45 -8.90
C ALA A 380 -21.10 -8.48 -8.73
N ILE A 381 -20.84 -7.18 -8.58
CA ILE A 381 -21.90 -6.16 -8.49
C ILE A 381 -22.65 -6.04 -9.82
N GLU A 382 -21.95 -6.06 -10.96
CA GLU A 382 -22.55 -6.05 -12.30
C GLU A 382 -23.40 -7.28 -12.58
N ALA A 383 -23.04 -8.43 -12.00
CA ALA A 383 -23.82 -9.66 -12.02
C ALA A 383 -25.05 -9.64 -11.07
N GLY A 384 -25.25 -8.57 -10.30
CA GLY A 384 -26.40 -8.38 -9.44
C GLY A 384 -26.20 -8.75 -7.97
N ALA A 385 -24.97 -8.99 -7.52
CA ALA A 385 -24.69 -9.23 -6.10
C ALA A 385 -25.00 -7.98 -5.25
N ASP A 386 -25.59 -8.18 -4.06
CA ASP A 386 -25.87 -7.08 -3.13
C ASP A 386 -24.56 -6.43 -2.67
N ILE A 387 -24.47 -5.12 -2.86
CA ILE A 387 -23.27 -4.33 -2.54
C ILE A 387 -22.89 -4.41 -1.05
N ARG A 388 -23.84 -4.66 -0.16
CA ARG A 388 -23.57 -4.83 1.28
C ARG A 388 -22.82 -6.12 1.52
N HIS A 389 -23.22 -7.23 0.88
CA HIS A 389 -22.53 -8.51 0.97
C HIS A 389 -21.12 -8.41 0.37
N ILE A 390 -20.98 -7.79 -0.79
CA ILE A 390 -19.65 -7.54 -1.38
C ILE A 390 -18.78 -6.65 -0.47
N SER A 391 -19.36 -5.65 0.20
CA SER A 391 -18.65 -4.80 1.17
C SER A 391 -18.12 -5.60 2.36
N GLU A 392 -18.91 -6.53 2.89
CA GLU A 392 -18.51 -7.43 3.99
C GLU A 392 -17.37 -8.37 3.53
N GLU A 393 -17.51 -9.00 2.38
CA GLU A 393 -16.49 -9.88 1.80
C GLU A 393 -15.20 -9.14 1.42
N LEU A 394 -15.30 -7.88 1.02
CA LEU A 394 -14.16 -6.98 0.86
C LEU A 394 -13.53 -6.58 2.21
N GLY A 395 -14.26 -6.66 3.32
CA GLY A 395 -13.83 -6.17 4.64
C GLY A 395 -13.67 -4.65 4.65
N HIS A 396 -14.59 -3.93 4.03
CA HIS A 396 -14.69 -2.49 4.12
C HIS A 396 -15.41 -2.07 5.41
N ALA A 397 -15.08 -0.89 5.93
CA ALA A 397 -15.67 -0.39 7.17
C ALA A 397 -17.14 0.02 7.01
N SER A 398 -17.60 0.29 5.79
CA SER A 398 -18.99 0.61 5.47
C SER A 398 -19.33 0.31 4.02
N ALA A 399 -20.61 -0.03 3.76
CA ALA A 399 -21.15 -0.21 2.42
C ALA A 399 -21.06 1.10 1.59
N ALA A 400 -21.23 2.26 2.23
CA ALA A 400 -21.11 3.57 1.58
C ALA A 400 -19.73 3.81 0.94
N PHE A 401 -18.66 3.27 1.55
CA PHE A 401 -17.33 3.30 0.94
C PHE A 401 -17.28 2.43 -0.32
N THR A 402 -17.84 1.23 -0.27
CA THR A 402 -17.93 0.33 -1.44
C THR A 402 -18.74 0.98 -2.54
N GLU A 403 -19.88 1.57 -2.20
CA GLU A 403 -20.73 2.30 -3.12
C GLU A 403 -19.99 3.46 -3.81
N SER A 404 -19.25 4.26 -3.05
CA SER A 404 -18.45 5.36 -3.60
C SER A 404 -17.35 4.90 -4.56
N VAL A 405 -16.80 3.72 -4.35
CA VAL A 405 -15.72 3.15 -5.19
C VAL A 405 -16.29 2.48 -6.44
N TYR A 406 -17.39 1.71 -6.32
CA TYR A 406 -17.85 0.83 -7.41
C TYR A 406 -19.09 1.37 -8.15
N VAL A 407 -20.03 2.04 -7.47
CA VAL A 407 -21.27 2.53 -8.09
C VAL A 407 -21.09 3.91 -8.72
N ASN A 408 -20.31 4.79 -8.10
CA ASN A 408 -20.09 6.14 -8.65
C ASN A 408 -19.19 6.19 -9.89
N SER A 409 -18.51 5.10 -10.22
CA SER A 409 -17.60 5.01 -11.36
C SER A 409 -18.25 4.47 -12.63
N ASP A 410 -19.47 3.99 -12.59
CA ASP A 410 -20.13 3.40 -13.76
C ASP A 410 -20.87 4.47 -14.59
N GLN A 411 -20.08 5.26 -15.33
CA GLN A 411 -20.62 6.18 -16.32
C GLN A 411 -21.32 5.46 -17.48
N ALA A 412 -20.92 4.21 -17.81
CA ALA A 412 -21.54 3.44 -18.86
C ALA A 412 -22.98 3.05 -18.45
N MET A 413 -23.17 2.60 -17.21
CA MET A 413 -24.50 2.31 -16.66
C MET A 413 -25.35 3.57 -16.54
N ARG A 414 -24.78 4.70 -16.13
CA ARG A 414 -25.48 6.00 -16.10
C ARG A 414 -25.92 6.45 -17.51
N ARG A 415 -25.06 6.32 -18.51
CA ARG A 415 -25.37 6.62 -19.92
C ARG A 415 -26.45 5.67 -20.46
N PHE A 416 -26.37 4.39 -20.14
CA PHE A 416 -27.37 3.39 -20.53
C PHE A 416 -28.72 3.64 -19.86
N ALA A 417 -28.75 3.89 -18.55
CA ALA A 417 -29.96 4.26 -17.82
C ALA A 417 -30.54 5.60 -18.30
N GLY A 418 -29.69 6.57 -18.62
CA GLY A 418 -30.10 7.84 -19.22
C GLY A 418 -30.78 7.69 -20.58
N ARG A 419 -30.27 6.81 -21.44
CA ARG A 419 -30.88 6.51 -22.77
C ARG A 419 -32.21 5.79 -22.71
N LYS A 420 -32.49 5.07 -21.63
CA LYS A 420 -33.77 4.35 -21.43
C LYS A 420 -34.86 5.17 -20.75
N ARG A 421 -34.58 6.42 -20.36
CA ARG A 421 -35.62 7.30 -19.82
C ARG A 421 -36.64 7.60 -20.92
N ARG A 422 -37.91 7.26 -20.66
CA ARG A 422 -39.02 7.66 -21.52
C ARG A 422 -39.37 9.12 -21.25
N VAL A 423 -39.60 9.88 -22.30
CA VAL A 423 -40.18 11.27 -22.24
C VAL A 423 -41.63 11.14 -21.95
#